data_8a765409b061fea2507eeafccabfe3fb
#
_entry.id   8a765409b061fea2507eeafccabfe3fb
#
_cell.length_a   1.000
_cell.length_b   1.000
_cell.length_c   1.000
_cell.angle_alpha   90.00
_cell.angle_beta   90.00
_cell.angle_gamma   90.00
#
_symmetry.space_group_name_H-M   'P 1'
#
loop_
_entity.id
_entity.type
_entity.pdbx_description
1 polymer ?
#
loop_
_entity_poly.entity_id
_entity_poly.type
_entity_poly.pdbx_seq_one_letter_code
_entity_poly.pdbx_strand_id
1 'polypeptide(L)'
;MTNPSTNPEKQPLTLGVHHVGLTVPELSPTLRFFTELLGWKEVGGNPDYPAVFVSDGSVMVTLWRVKDPGNAAPFDKNNNVGLHHLALRVADLEMLDALYRKLDAAADVRIEFAPEPLRSGPTRHMMCYEPGGNRIEFIVPA
;
A
#
# COMPACT_ATOMS: atom_id res chain seq x y z
N MET A 1 -25.98 -15.86 -27.28
CA MET A 1 -25.42 -14.54 -27.01
C MET A 1 -23.92 -14.54 -27.24
N THR A 2 -23.50 -13.82 -28.23
CA THR A 2 -22.07 -13.64 -28.48
C THR A 2 -21.53 -12.68 -27.39
N ASN A 3 -20.54 -13.16 -26.67
CA ASN A 3 -19.86 -12.33 -25.68
C ASN A 3 -19.05 -11.26 -26.44
N PRO A 4 -19.38 -9.97 -26.30
CA PRO A 4 -18.67 -8.92 -27.03
C PRO A 4 -17.22 -8.73 -26.60
N SER A 5 -16.77 -9.49 -25.60
CA SER A 5 -15.41 -9.39 -25.07
C SER A 5 -14.38 -10.24 -25.83
N THR A 6 -14.74 -10.85 -26.97
CA THR A 6 -13.87 -11.79 -27.67
C THR A 6 -12.95 -11.17 -28.72
N ASN A 7 -12.92 -9.84 -28.85
CA ASN A 7 -11.95 -9.21 -29.73
C ASN A 7 -10.61 -9.05 -28.98
N PRO A 8 -9.59 -9.91 -29.27
CA PRO A 8 -8.32 -9.90 -28.53
C PRO A 8 -7.56 -8.59 -28.66
N GLU A 9 -7.81 -7.79 -29.71
CA GLU A 9 -7.16 -6.49 -29.89
C GLU A 9 -7.67 -5.42 -28.92
N LYS A 10 -8.86 -5.62 -28.34
CA LYS A 10 -9.49 -4.67 -27.41
C LYS A 10 -9.39 -5.11 -25.94
N GLN A 11 -8.83 -6.27 -25.67
CA GLN A 11 -8.67 -6.76 -24.30
C GLN A 11 -7.28 -6.43 -23.77
N PRO A 12 -7.18 -6.07 -22.48
CA PRO A 12 -5.86 -5.94 -21.86
C PRO A 12 -5.08 -7.25 -21.97
N LEU A 13 -3.78 -7.15 -22.21
CA LEU A 13 -2.90 -8.32 -22.27
C LEU A 13 -2.48 -8.79 -20.88
N THR A 14 -2.82 -8.05 -19.84
CA THR A 14 -2.51 -8.37 -18.45
C THR A 14 -3.78 -8.75 -17.70
N LEU A 15 -3.62 -9.49 -16.60
CA LEU A 15 -4.74 -9.98 -15.79
C LEU A 15 -4.85 -9.28 -14.43
N GLY A 16 -4.27 -8.10 -14.30
CA GLY A 16 -4.30 -7.32 -13.07
C GLY A 16 -2.94 -7.29 -12.38
N VAL A 17 -2.92 -6.75 -11.17
CA VAL A 17 -1.70 -6.63 -10.37
C VAL A 17 -1.40 -7.96 -9.71
N HIS A 18 -0.17 -8.46 -9.86
CA HIS A 18 0.32 -9.64 -9.16
C HIS A 18 0.89 -9.24 -7.79
N HIS A 19 1.78 -8.28 -7.77
CA HIS A 19 2.37 -7.74 -6.54
C HIS A 19 2.88 -6.34 -6.79
N VAL A 20 3.14 -5.61 -5.70
CA VAL A 20 3.73 -4.28 -5.72
C VAL A 20 5.00 -4.31 -4.90
N GLY A 21 6.11 -3.84 -5.47
CA GLY A 21 7.38 -3.72 -4.76
C GLY A 21 7.58 -2.34 -4.18
N LEU A 22 7.87 -2.25 -2.89
CA LEU A 22 8.20 -1.01 -2.21
C LEU A 22 9.65 -1.09 -1.73
N THR A 23 10.43 -0.07 -2.05
CA THR A 23 11.78 0.07 -1.52
C THR A 23 11.73 0.90 -0.26
N VAL A 24 12.36 0.41 0.81
CA VAL A 24 12.33 1.03 2.13
C VAL A 24 13.74 1.13 2.71
N PRO A 25 14.01 2.11 3.60
CA PRO A 25 15.33 2.21 4.23
C PRO A 25 15.67 1.00 5.09
N GLU A 26 14.69 0.52 5.88
CA GLU A 26 14.84 -0.65 6.75
C GLU A 26 13.59 -1.53 6.65
N LEU A 27 13.78 -2.85 6.61
CA LEU A 27 12.66 -3.78 6.44
C LEU A 27 11.76 -3.87 7.67
N SER A 28 12.35 -3.93 8.89
CA SER A 28 11.60 -4.23 10.11
C SER A 28 10.47 -3.25 10.42
N PRO A 29 10.66 -1.93 10.38
CA PRO A 29 9.56 -1.01 10.67
C PRO A 29 8.39 -1.14 9.70
N THR A 30 8.67 -1.26 8.40
CA THR A 30 7.63 -1.42 7.39
C THR A 30 6.97 -2.80 7.49
N LEU A 31 7.74 -3.86 7.77
CA LEU A 31 7.19 -5.18 8.01
C LEU A 31 6.18 -5.15 9.17
N ARG A 32 6.53 -4.52 10.30
CA ARG A 32 5.61 -4.38 11.43
C ARG A 32 4.35 -3.59 11.10
N PHE A 33 4.47 -2.55 10.27
CA PHE A 33 3.31 -1.81 9.78
C PHE A 33 2.30 -2.76 9.11
N PHE A 34 2.75 -3.58 8.19
CA PHE A 34 1.87 -4.51 7.49
C PHE A 34 1.38 -5.65 8.40
N THR A 35 2.25 -6.26 9.18
CA THR A 35 1.89 -7.44 9.97
C THR A 35 1.17 -7.10 11.28
N GLU A 36 1.67 -6.14 12.05
CA GLU A 36 1.11 -5.82 13.36
C GLU A 36 -0.04 -4.82 13.27
N LEU A 37 0.07 -3.79 12.42
CA LEU A 37 -0.97 -2.78 12.33
C LEU A 37 -2.08 -3.16 11.35
N LEU A 38 -1.75 -3.72 10.19
CA LEU A 38 -2.74 -4.09 9.18
C LEU A 38 -3.20 -5.55 9.28
N GLY A 39 -2.51 -6.38 10.03
CA GLY A 39 -2.88 -7.79 10.16
C GLY A 39 -2.50 -8.67 8.97
N TRP A 40 -1.59 -8.21 8.12
CA TRP A 40 -1.10 -8.98 6.99
C TRP A 40 -0.18 -10.11 7.47
N LYS A 41 0.08 -11.08 6.58
CA LYS A 41 0.98 -12.19 6.87
C LYS A 41 2.25 -12.08 6.04
N GLU A 42 3.38 -12.42 6.67
CA GLU A 42 4.63 -12.60 5.95
C GLU A 42 4.56 -13.91 5.17
N VAL A 43 4.79 -13.85 3.85
CA VAL A 43 4.58 -14.98 2.95
C VAL A 43 5.84 -15.40 2.22
N GLY A 44 6.96 -14.71 2.41
CA GLY A 44 8.22 -15.05 1.77
C GLY A 44 9.27 -13.98 1.95
N GLY A 45 10.37 -14.14 1.24
CA GLY A 45 11.47 -13.20 1.29
C GLY A 45 12.66 -13.71 0.48
N ASN A 46 13.72 -12.90 0.46
CA ASN A 46 14.98 -13.25 -0.17
C ASN A 46 16.12 -12.78 0.74
N PRO A 47 16.81 -13.69 1.44
CA PRO A 47 17.87 -13.30 2.36
C PRO A 47 19.12 -12.75 1.66
N ASP A 48 19.37 -13.16 0.41
CA ASP A 48 20.55 -12.73 -0.35
C ASP A 48 20.42 -11.31 -0.90
N TYR A 49 19.18 -10.90 -1.17
CA TYR A 49 18.82 -9.52 -1.50
C TYR A 49 17.78 -9.10 -0.47
N PRO A 50 18.14 -8.25 0.52
CA PRO A 50 17.25 -8.05 1.67
C PRO A 50 15.84 -7.66 1.27
N ALA A 51 14.95 -8.63 1.34
CA ALA A 51 13.55 -8.47 0.96
C ALA A 51 12.67 -9.35 1.82
N VAL A 52 11.45 -8.89 2.09
CA VAL A 52 10.41 -9.65 2.78
C VAL A 52 9.08 -9.39 2.09
N PHE A 53 8.25 -10.42 1.99
CA PHE A 53 6.99 -10.37 1.25
C PHE A 53 5.82 -10.53 2.20
N VAL A 54 4.81 -9.68 2.04
CA VAL A 54 3.61 -9.68 2.89
C VAL A 54 2.34 -9.73 2.03
N SER A 55 1.27 -10.28 2.57
CA SER A 55 0.00 -10.40 1.83
C SER A 55 -1.19 -10.28 2.78
N ASP A 56 -2.27 -9.70 2.28
CA ASP A 56 -3.57 -9.69 2.95
C ASP A 56 -4.50 -10.82 2.46
N GLY A 57 -3.98 -11.73 1.62
CA GLY A 57 -4.75 -12.79 1.00
C GLY A 57 -5.28 -12.43 -0.39
N SER A 58 -5.25 -11.17 -0.76
CA SER A 58 -5.70 -10.68 -2.07
C SER A 58 -4.53 -10.15 -2.91
N VAL A 59 -3.68 -9.32 -2.33
CA VAL A 59 -2.52 -8.75 -3.00
C VAL A 59 -1.26 -9.02 -2.19
N MET A 60 -0.14 -9.15 -2.87
CA MET A 60 1.17 -9.27 -2.24
C MET A 60 1.94 -7.96 -2.40
N VAL A 61 2.58 -7.52 -1.34
CA VAL A 61 3.53 -6.41 -1.36
C VAL A 61 4.91 -6.98 -1.02
N THR A 62 5.90 -6.63 -1.84
CA THR A 62 7.28 -7.06 -1.61
C THR A 62 8.07 -5.86 -1.11
N LEU A 63 8.73 -6.02 0.02
CA LEU A 63 9.50 -4.97 0.68
C LEU A 63 10.97 -5.20 0.42
N TRP A 64 11.66 -4.17 -0.09
CA TRP A 64 13.06 -4.26 -0.51
C TRP A 64 13.86 -3.21 0.23
N ARG A 65 14.94 -3.62 0.89
CA ARG A 65 15.81 -2.68 1.58
C ARG A 65 16.66 -1.94 0.55
N VAL A 66 16.76 -0.61 0.69
CA VAL A 66 17.69 0.18 -0.14
C VAL A 66 19.11 -0.32 0.04
N LYS A 67 19.92 -0.13 -0.99
CA LYS A 67 21.34 -0.55 -0.96
C LYS A 67 22.14 0.23 0.08
N ASP A 68 21.90 1.54 0.19
CA ASP A 68 22.59 2.42 1.13
C ASP A 68 21.61 3.33 1.84
N PRO A 69 21.09 2.92 3.02
CA PRO A 69 20.09 3.71 3.74
C PRO A 69 20.54 5.12 4.10
N GLY A 70 21.84 5.33 4.32
CA GLY A 70 22.38 6.65 4.68
C GLY A 70 22.34 7.66 3.55
N ASN A 71 22.26 7.20 2.30
CA ASN A 71 22.23 8.04 1.10
C ASN A 71 20.96 7.86 0.26
N ALA A 72 19.94 7.18 0.79
CA ALA A 72 18.70 6.96 0.06
C ALA A 72 17.94 8.28 -0.09
N ALA A 73 17.42 8.54 -1.30
CA ALA A 73 16.53 9.66 -1.52
C ALA A 73 15.19 9.36 -0.84
N PRO A 74 14.67 10.27 0.02
CA PRO A 74 13.39 10.05 0.66
C PRO A 74 12.24 10.08 -0.34
N PHE A 75 11.13 9.44 0.02
CA PHE A 75 9.92 9.48 -0.79
C PHE A 75 9.42 10.93 -0.94
N ASP A 76 9.04 11.28 -2.17
CA ASP A 76 8.44 12.57 -2.47
C ASP A 76 7.40 12.39 -3.59
N LYS A 77 6.12 12.47 -3.21
CA LYS A 77 5.01 12.27 -4.16
C LYS A 77 4.96 13.34 -5.25
N ASN A 78 5.55 14.49 -5.02
CA ASN A 78 5.45 15.63 -5.93
C ASN A 78 6.61 15.72 -6.91
N ASN A 79 7.75 15.12 -6.58
CA ASN A 79 8.96 15.34 -7.36
C ASN A 79 9.78 14.08 -7.67
N ASN A 80 9.37 12.92 -7.18
CA ASN A 80 10.02 11.65 -7.54
C ASN A 80 9.17 10.91 -8.56
N VAL A 81 9.79 10.49 -9.67
CA VAL A 81 9.13 9.60 -10.62
C VAL A 81 8.95 8.23 -9.97
N GLY A 82 7.73 7.69 -10.05
CA GLY A 82 7.43 6.37 -9.49
C GLY A 82 6.09 6.34 -8.79
N LEU A 83 6.04 5.67 -7.63
CA LEU A 83 4.81 5.51 -6.87
C LEU A 83 4.36 6.85 -6.28
N HIS A 84 3.13 7.28 -6.60
CA HIS A 84 2.51 8.43 -5.93
C HIS A 84 1.87 7.98 -4.60
N HIS A 85 1.19 6.86 -4.64
CA HIS A 85 0.63 6.21 -3.46
C HIS A 85 0.18 4.80 -3.82
N LEU A 86 0.02 3.96 -2.81
CA LEU A 86 -0.59 2.64 -2.93
C LEU A 86 -1.93 2.70 -2.21
N ALA A 87 -3.01 2.37 -2.91
CA ALA A 87 -4.35 2.37 -2.35
C ALA A 87 -4.78 0.94 -2.00
N LEU A 88 -5.20 0.75 -0.75
CA LEU A 88 -5.68 -0.52 -0.24
C LEU A 88 -7.16 -0.37 0.14
N ARG A 89 -7.97 -1.32 -0.30
CA ARG A 89 -9.40 -1.32 -0.02
C ARG A 89 -9.68 -1.76 1.41
N VAL A 90 -10.62 -1.07 2.06
CA VAL A 90 -11.13 -1.41 3.39
C VAL A 90 -12.62 -1.74 3.27
N ALA A 91 -13.09 -2.67 4.10
CA ALA A 91 -14.41 -3.26 3.94
C ALA A 91 -15.57 -2.27 4.10
N ASP A 92 -15.50 -1.37 5.09
CA ASP A 92 -16.56 -0.43 5.40
C ASP A 92 -16.04 0.76 6.21
N LEU A 93 -16.93 1.73 6.48
CA LEU A 93 -16.58 2.96 7.19
C LEU A 93 -16.17 2.69 8.64
N GLU A 94 -16.78 1.74 9.30
CA GLU A 94 -16.45 1.38 10.67
C GLU A 94 -15.02 0.86 10.76
N MET A 95 -14.62 0.00 9.82
CA MET A 95 -13.27 -0.52 9.75
C MET A 95 -12.25 0.58 9.40
N LEU A 96 -12.62 1.51 8.52
CA LEU A 96 -11.76 2.64 8.17
C LEU A 96 -11.47 3.51 9.40
N ASP A 97 -12.50 3.82 10.19
CA ASP A 97 -12.35 4.61 11.42
C ASP A 97 -11.52 3.88 12.47
N ALA A 98 -11.73 2.57 12.63
CA ALA A 98 -10.94 1.74 13.56
C ALA A 98 -9.47 1.70 13.14
N LEU A 99 -9.22 1.52 11.85
CA LEU A 99 -7.87 1.53 11.30
C LEU A 99 -7.19 2.89 11.51
N TYR A 100 -7.91 3.97 11.24
CA TYR A 100 -7.38 5.32 11.47
C TYR A 100 -6.92 5.49 12.93
N ARG A 101 -7.76 5.12 13.90
CA ARG A 101 -7.40 5.25 15.30
C ARG A 101 -6.16 4.45 15.66
N LYS A 102 -6.04 3.25 15.10
CA LYS A 102 -4.86 2.39 15.32
C LYS A 102 -3.59 3.00 14.73
N LEU A 103 -3.67 3.50 13.51
CA LEU A 103 -2.53 4.11 12.83
C LEU A 103 -2.13 5.45 13.46
N ASP A 104 -3.10 6.25 13.86
CA ASP A 104 -2.85 7.54 14.52
C ASP A 104 -2.14 7.36 15.86
N ALA A 105 -2.39 6.25 16.55
CA ALA A 105 -1.72 5.92 17.81
C ALA A 105 -0.30 5.37 17.63
N ALA A 106 0.09 4.97 16.41
CA ALA A 106 1.41 4.43 16.14
C ALA A 106 2.41 5.55 15.91
N ALA A 107 3.49 5.58 16.71
CA ALA A 107 4.44 6.69 16.73
C ALA A 107 5.21 6.87 15.41
N ASP A 108 5.41 5.77 14.66
CA ASP A 108 6.19 5.77 13.42
C ASP A 108 5.33 5.84 12.15
N VAL A 109 4.03 6.07 12.29
CA VAL A 109 3.11 6.32 11.18
C VAL A 109 2.73 7.79 11.18
N ARG A 110 2.82 8.44 10.02
CA ARG A 110 2.43 9.84 9.87
C ARG A 110 1.12 9.92 9.10
N ILE A 111 0.07 10.47 9.73
CA ILE A 111 -1.22 10.67 9.08
C ILE A 111 -1.14 11.94 8.22
N GLU A 112 -1.46 11.83 6.93
CA GLU A 112 -1.59 13.01 6.06
C GLU A 112 -2.97 13.64 6.25
N PHE A 113 -4.04 12.83 6.18
CA PHE A 113 -5.39 13.26 6.54
C PHE A 113 -6.22 12.08 7.06
N ALA A 114 -7.11 12.40 7.99
CA ALA A 114 -8.07 11.47 8.57
C ALA A 114 -9.15 11.07 7.56
N PRO A 115 -9.98 10.03 7.85
CA PRO A 115 -11.05 9.64 6.95
C PRO A 115 -11.94 10.81 6.57
N GLU A 116 -12.12 10.99 5.25
CA GLU A 116 -12.92 12.06 4.67
C GLU A 116 -13.54 11.61 3.34
N PRO A 117 -14.55 12.33 2.84
CA PRO A 117 -15.08 12.03 1.51
C PRO A 117 -14.02 12.24 0.43
N LEU A 118 -13.95 11.33 -0.53
CA LEU A 118 -13.16 11.53 -1.73
C LEU A 118 -13.91 12.54 -2.60
N ARG A 119 -13.35 13.75 -2.72
CA ARG A 119 -14.04 14.89 -3.33
C ARG A 119 -15.37 15.14 -2.59
N SER A 120 -16.50 15.15 -3.30
CA SER A 120 -17.82 15.33 -2.69
C SER A 120 -18.69 14.07 -2.77
N GLY A 121 -18.10 12.93 -3.13
CA GLY A 121 -18.81 11.68 -3.34
C GLY A 121 -18.97 10.82 -2.09
N PRO A 122 -19.61 9.65 -2.21
CA PRO A 122 -19.84 8.73 -1.09
C PRO A 122 -18.60 7.90 -0.73
N THR A 123 -17.60 7.82 -1.59
CA THR A 123 -16.34 7.12 -1.30
C THR A 123 -15.61 7.84 -0.18
N ARG A 124 -15.11 7.08 0.78
CA ARG A 124 -14.34 7.61 1.92
C ARG A 124 -12.94 7.05 1.88
N HIS A 125 -11.98 7.87 2.26
CA HIS A 125 -10.57 7.49 2.28
C HIS A 125 -9.79 8.23 3.34
N MET A 126 -8.61 7.70 3.65
CA MET A 126 -7.58 8.37 4.45
C MET A 126 -6.22 8.15 3.81
N MET A 127 -5.25 8.93 4.20
CA MET A 127 -3.89 8.84 3.68
C MET A 127 -2.89 8.90 4.81
N CYS A 128 -1.87 8.02 4.74
CA CYS A 128 -0.77 8.03 5.70
C CYS A 128 0.55 7.73 5.01
N TYR A 129 1.63 7.93 5.75
CA TYR A 129 2.97 7.46 5.35
C TYR A 129 3.37 6.35 6.30
N GLU A 130 3.69 5.17 5.74
CA GLU A 130 4.18 4.06 6.53
C GLU A 130 5.60 4.36 7.03
N PRO A 131 6.15 3.58 8.00
CA PRO A 131 7.43 3.95 8.62
C PRO A 131 8.61 4.11 7.66
N GLY A 132 8.58 3.44 6.51
CA GLY A 132 9.61 3.59 5.48
C GLY A 132 9.46 4.85 4.63
N GLY A 133 8.36 5.57 4.78
CA GLY A 133 8.08 6.82 4.08
C GLY A 133 7.16 6.70 2.87
N ASN A 134 6.74 5.51 2.48
CA ASN A 134 5.83 5.33 1.34
C ASN A 134 4.42 5.79 1.71
N ARG A 135 3.72 6.35 0.72
CA ARG A 135 2.38 6.94 0.91
C ARG A 135 1.30 5.89 0.64
N ILE A 136 0.48 5.61 1.64
CA ILE A 136 -0.54 4.56 1.61
C ILE A 136 -1.92 5.20 1.80
N GLU A 137 -2.82 4.87 0.88
CA GLU A 137 -4.24 5.25 0.97
C GLU A 137 -5.05 4.05 1.43
N PHE A 138 -6.02 4.29 2.32
CA PHE A 138 -7.05 3.30 2.67
C PHE A 138 -8.38 3.85 2.19
N ILE A 139 -9.11 3.05 1.40
CA ILE A 139 -10.29 3.52 0.69
C ILE A 139 -11.45 2.55 0.83
N VAL A 140 -12.62 3.13 1.12
CA VAL A 140 -13.91 2.40 1.11
C VAL A 140 -14.67 2.88 -0.12
N PRO A 141 -14.77 2.06 -1.17
CA PRO A 141 -15.52 2.44 -2.37
C PRO A 141 -17.00 2.61 -2.07
N ALA A 142 -17.62 3.46 -2.84
CA ALA A 142 -19.06 3.68 -2.72
C ALA A 142 -19.85 2.43 -3.14
#